data_7ad772fd325fa5c85b983d0a602cf561
#
_entry.id   7ad772fd325fa5c85b983d0a602cf561
#
_cell.length_a   1.000
_cell.length_b   1.000
_cell.length_c   1.000
_cell.angle_alpha   90.00
_cell.angle_beta   90.00
_cell.angle_gamma   90.00
#
_symmetry.space_group_name_H-M   'P 1'
#
loop_
_entity.id
_entity.type
_entity.pdbx_description
1 polymer ?
#
loop_
_entity_poly.entity_id
_entity_poly.type
_entity_poly.pdbx_seq_one_letter_code
_entity_poly.pdbx_strand_id
1 'polypeptide(L)'
;VGVWCGNASGEGRPEITSTKLAAPILFEIFNILPKSDWPEKELKDFEFIKTCADSGYPAGEFCKTAKAVLKPINSHTQNTCPYCKKVSLSPDGKFQVKANDINELPKIENRFVLPAAAEYFYKQGHPEYKSLPQWLPESTASNAGEFEILFPEDGTSVYIPTELDGSFGALVAEAAHKNPDAVIYWDLDGEYLGSTKAYHQMKI
;
A
#
# COMPACT_ATOMS: atom_id res chain seq x y z
N VAL A 1 25.30 -7.35 -19.59
CA VAL A 1 24.77 -6.85 -20.88
C VAL A 1 23.50 -6.07 -20.62
N GLY A 2 23.35 -4.92 -21.25
CA GLY A 2 22.14 -4.11 -21.21
C GLY A 2 21.78 -3.67 -22.64
N VAL A 3 20.49 -3.67 -22.95
CA VAL A 3 19.95 -3.19 -24.24
C VAL A 3 18.95 -2.09 -23.96
N TRP A 4 19.16 -0.94 -24.59
CA TRP A 4 18.24 0.17 -24.52
C TRP A 4 17.68 0.45 -25.93
N CYS A 5 16.36 0.54 -26.03
CA CYS A 5 15.68 0.94 -27.25
C CYS A 5 14.72 2.08 -26.91
N GLY A 6 14.89 3.21 -27.57
CA GLY A 6 14.08 4.38 -27.33
C GLY A 6 14.18 5.41 -28.43
N ASN A 7 13.40 6.48 -28.32
CA ASN A 7 13.47 7.62 -29.22
C ASN A 7 14.38 8.69 -28.63
N ALA A 8 15.35 9.18 -29.44
CA ALA A 8 16.29 10.20 -28.99
C ALA A 8 15.62 11.55 -28.63
N SER A 9 14.43 11.83 -29.17
CA SER A 9 13.63 13.02 -28.85
C SER A 9 12.87 12.89 -27.51
N GLY A 10 12.84 11.70 -26.90
CA GLY A 10 12.02 11.43 -25.71
C GLY A 10 10.53 11.23 -25.99
N GLU A 11 10.11 11.36 -27.25
CA GLU A 11 8.72 11.17 -27.64
C GLU A 11 8.30 9.70 -27.47
N GLY A 12 7.23 9.46 -26.73
CA GLY A 12 6.67 8.13 -26.52
C GLY A 12 6.04 7.58 -27.80
N ARG A 13 6.39 6.34 -28.17
CA ARG A 13 5.72 5.61 -29.24
C ARG A 13 5.09 4.35 -28.68
N PRO A 14 3.80 4.11 -28.92
CA PRO A 14 3.06 2.97 -28.31
C PRO A 14 3.65 1.59 -28.58
N GLU A 15 4.37 1.43 -29.68
CA GLU A 15 4.97 0.15 -30.08
C GLU A 15 6.40 -0.07 -29.56
N ILE A 16 7.06 0.99 -29.06
CA ILE A 16 8.40 0.92 -28.49
C ILE A 16 8.31 0.53 -27.02
N THR A 17 8.21 -0.74 -26.74
CA THR A 17 8.24 -1.28 -25.37
C THR A 17 9.50 -2.13 -25.18
N SER A 18 10.01 -2.13 -23.93
CA SER A 18 11.18 -2.93 -23.55
C SER A 18 11.01 -4.41 -23.91
N THR A 19 9.82 -4.96 -23.72
CA THR A 19 9.51 -6.38 -24.00
C THR A 19 9.48 -6.70 -25.48
N LYS A 20 9.00 -5.78 -26.33
CA LYS A 20 8.87 -6.03 -27.76
C LYS A 20 10.16 -5.79 -28.54
N LEU A 21 10.98 -4.81 -28.13
CA LEU A 21 12.17 -4.43 -28.89
C LEU A 21 13.49 -4.77 -28.18
N ALA A 22 13.65 -4.38 -26.92
CA ALA A 22 14.92 -4.56 -26.23
C ALA A 22 15.14 -6.01 -25.77
N ALA A 23 14.10 -6.69 -25.32
CA ALA A 23 14.22 -8.04 -24.79
C ALA A 23 14.63 -9.08 -25.83
N PRO A 24 14.08 -9.14 -27.06
CA PRO A 24 14.57 -10.07 -28.10
C PRO A 24 16.06 -9.89 -28.37
N ILE A 25 16.51 -8.66 -28.56
CA ILE A 25 17.93 -8.35 -28.81
C ILE A 25 18.80 -8.80 -27.63
N LEU A 26 18.35 -8.53 -26.40
CA LEU A 26 19.05 -8.96 -25.19
C LEU A 26 19.24 -10.47 -25.15
N PHE A 27 18.18 -11.24 -25.43
CA PHE A 27 18.25 -12.70 -25.42
C PHE A 27 19.09 -13.26 -26.56
N GLU A 28 19.08 -12.65 -27.74
CA GLU A 28 19.97 -13.03 -28.83
C GLU A 28 21.45 -12.82 -28.45
N ILE A 29 21.77 -11.70 -27.80
CA ILE A 29 23.12 -11.46 -27.29
C ILE A 29 23.52 -12.52 -26.27
N PHE A 30 22.62 -12.86 -25.31
CA PHE A 30 22.91 -13.93 -24.35
C PHE A 30 23.12 -15.29 -24.98
N ASN A 31 22.43 -15.61 -26.09
CA ASN A 31 22.63 -16.87 -26.81
C ASN A 31 24.00 -16.97 -27.49
N ILE A 32 24.61 -15.83 -27.85
CA ILE A 32 25.94 -15.77 -28.48
C ILE A 32 27.05 -15.80 -27.44
N LEU A 33 26.80 -15.29 -26.23
CA LEU A 33 27.78 -15.22 -25.16
C LEU A 33 28.12 -16.62 -24.59
N PRO A 34 29.38 -16.84 -24.16
CA PRO A 34 29.70 -18.06 -23.43
C PRO A 34 28.79 -18.21 -22.20
N LYS A 35 28.31 -19.43 -21.98
CA LYS A 35 27.56 -19.75 -20.77
C LYS A 35 28.49 -19.58 -19.56
N SER A 36 28.05 -18.82 -18.60
CA SER A 36 28.72 -18.67 -17.29
C SER A 36 27.77 -19.12 -16.19
N ASP A 37 28.33 -19.63 -15.11
CA ASP A 37 27.57 -19.90 -13.91
C ASP A 37 27.14 -18.58 -13.22
N TRP A 38 26.08 -18.68 -12.43
CA TRP A 38 25.69 -17.55 -11.59
C TRP A 38 26.82 -17.20 -10.62
N PRO A 39 27.13 -15.91 -10.42
CA PRO A 39 28.12 -15.51 -9.44
C PRO A 39 27.68 -16.06 -8.06
N GLU A 40 28.63 -16.73 -7.38
CA GLU A 40 28.40 -17.19 -6.02
C GLU A 40 28.13 -16.00 -5.11
N LYS A 41 27.11 -16.13 -4.30
CA LYS A 41 26.81 -15.10 -3.26
C LYS A 41 27.86 -15.20 -2.17
N GLU A 42 28.68 -14.19 -2.02
CA GLU A 42 29.57 -14.08 -0.88
C GLU A 42 28.76 -13.77 0.38
N LEU A 43 28.42 -14.81 1.12
CA LEU A 43 27.57 -14.68 2.32
C LEU A 43 28.21 -13.86 3.45
N LYS A 44 29.53 -13.64 3.40
CA LYS A 44 30.26 -12.81 4.38
C LYS A 44 29.74 -11.36 4.49
N ASP A 45 29.15 -10.83 3.42
CA ASP A 45 28.62 -9.47 3.37
C ASP A 45 27.12 -9.38 3.70
N PHE A 46 26.54 -10.51 4.11
CA PHE A 46 25.12 -10.62 4.43
C PHE A 46 24.91 -11.17 5.84
N GLU A 47 23.83 -10.74 6.45
CA GLU A 47 23.31 -11.28 7.70
C GLU A 47 21.88 -11.80 7.52
N PHE A 48 21.47 -12.76 8.32
CA PHE A 48 20.07 -13.19 8.35
C PHE A 48 19.28 -12.32 9.32
N ILE A 49 18.23 -11.69 8.81
CA ILE A 49 17.26 -10.99 9.64
C ILE A 49 15.89 -11.68 9.57
N LYS A 50 15.14 -11.61 10.65
CA LYS A 50 13.73 -12.04 10.65
C LYS A 50 12.86 -10.91 10.12
N THR A 51 12.12 -11.17 9.06
CA THR A 51 11.15 -10.23 8.47
C THR A 51 9.73 -10.75 8.67
N CYS A 52 8.80 -9.85 8.86
CA CYS A 52 7.37 -10.17 8.88
C CYS A 52 6.98 -10.77 7.51
N ALA A 53 6.30 -11.90 7.51
CA ALA A 53 5.92 -12.58 6.27
C ALA A 53 4.89 -11.78 5.45
N ASP A 54 4.06 -10.99 6.13
CA ASP A 54 2.98 -10.23 5.51
C ASP A 54 3.44 -8.88 4.96
N SER A 55 4.35 -8.19 5.67
CA SER A 55 4.75 -6.81 5.31
C SER A 55 6.16 -6.69 4.71
N GLY A 56 7.02 -7.69 4.92
CA GLY A 56 8.43 -7.61 4.54
C GLY A 56 9.31 -6.75 5.46
N TYR A 57 8.76 -6.00 6.40
CA TYR A 57 9.51 -5.25 7.40
C TYR A 57 10.22 -6.18 8.40
N PRO A 58 11.28 -5.72 9.11
CA PRO A 58 11.83 -6.45 10.24
C PRO A 58 10.70 -6.86 11.20
N ALA A 59 10.70 -8.14 11.61
CA ALA A 59 9.61 -8.68 12.42
C ALA A 59 9.58 -8.02 13.80
N GLY A 60 8.41 -7.54 14.20
CA GLY A 60 8.12 -7.02 15.53
C GLY A 60 7.45 -8.07 16.42
N GLU A 61 7.22 -7.70 17.68
CA GLU A 61 6.65 -8.57 18.72
C GLU A 61 5.28 -9.18 18.32
N PHE A 62 4.47 -8.43 17.57
CA PHE A 62 3.11 -8.85 17.23
C PHE A 62 3.02 -9.59 15.88
N CYS A 63 4.14 -9.80 15.18
CA CYS A 63 4.16 -10.56 13.94
C CYS A 63 3.92 -12.04 14.21
N LYS A 64 2.85 -12.62 13.64
CA LYS A 64 2.54 -14.06 13.81
C LYS A 64 3.53 -14.96 13.08
N THR A 65 3.93 -14.52 11.90
CA THR A 65 4.81 -15.28 11.00
C THR A 65 6.01 -14.44 10.61
N ALA A 66 7.19 -15.04 10.67
CA ALA A 66 8.42 -14.39 10.26
C ALA A 66 9.22 -15.30 9.33
N LYS A 67 9.90 -14.71 8.36
CA LYS A 67 10.80 -15.40 7.43
C LYS A 67 12.23 -14.91 7.66
N ALA A 68 13.20 -15.82 7.58
CA ALA A 68 14.60 -15.44 7.54
C ALA A 68 14.95 -14.96 6.12
N VAL A 69 15.48 -13.76 6.00
CA VAL A 69 15.90 -13.15 4.74
C VAL A 69 17.33 -12.66 4.86
N LEU A 70 18.11 -12.84 3.81
CA LEU A 70 19.44 -12.29 3.72
C LEU A 70 19.37 -10.79 3.47
N LYS A 71 20.06 -10.03 4.30
CA LYS A 71 20.21 -8.58 4.24
C LYS A 71 21.68 -8.22 4.15
N PRO A 72 22.12 -7.27 3.30
CA PRO A 72 23.47 -6.74 3.32
C PRO A 72 23.78 -6.10 4.69
N ILE A 73 24.94 -6.39 5.28
CA ILE A 73 25.33 -5.92 6.61
C ILE A 73 25.28 -4.39 6.72
N ASN A 74 25.69 -3.68 5.65
CA ASN A 74 25.75 -2.22 5.62
C ASN A 74 24.46 -1.54 5.13
N SER A 75 23.36 -2.29 4.93
CA SER A 75 22.09 -1.68 4.52
C SER A 75 21.37 -1.05 5.72
N HIS A 76 20.69 0.08 5.47
CA HIS A 76 19.87 0.71 6.50
C HIS A 76 18.82 -0.26 7.01
N THR A 77 18.72 -0.35 8.34
CA THR A 77 17.67 -1.14 8.98
C THR A 77 16.40 -0.31 9.04
N GLN A 78 15.35 -0.81 8.42
CA GLN A 78 14.01 -0.22 8.57
C GLN A 78 13.50 -0.44 9.99
N ASN A 79 12.52 0.37 10.40
CA ASN A 79 11.80 0.17 11.65
C ASN A 79 11.11 -1.21 11.66
N THR A 80 10.83 -1.73 12.85
CA THR A 80 10.04 -2.96 13.01
C THR A 80 8.65 -2.80 12.39
N CYS A 81 8.05 -3.91 11.99
CA CYS A 81 6.75 -3.94 11.31
C CYS A 81 5.70 -3.07 12.02
N PRO A 82 5.20 -2.00 11.39
CA PRO A 82 4.21 -1.11 11.99
C PRO A 82 2.78 -1.64 11.86
N TYR A 83 2.58 -2.68 11.06
CA TYR A 83 1.26 -3.17 10.68
C TYR A 83 0.75 -4.30 11.56
N CYS A 84 1.63 -5.12 12.13
CA CYS A 84 1.20 -6.15 13.06
C CYS A 84 0.93 -5.53 14.42
N LYS A 85 -0.34 -5.58 14.85
CA LYS A 85 -0.81 -4.95 16.08
C LYS A 85 -1.58 -5.93 16.95
N LYS A 86 -1.50 -5.72 18.25
CA LYS A 86 -2.36 -6.37 19.24
C LYS A 86 -3.73 -5.69 19.22
N VAL A 87 -4.78 -6.46 18.99
CA VAL A 87 -6.16 -5.97 18.85
C VAL A 87 -7.03 -6.62 19.91
N SER A 88 -7.88 -5.83 20.55
CA SER A 88 -8.89 -6.30 21.50
C SER A 88 -10.24 -6.37 20.81
N LEU A 89 -10.84 -7.54 20.84
CA LEU A 89 -12.15 -7.82 20.24
C LEU A 89 -13.15 -8.21 21.31
N SER A 90 -14.44 -8.03 21.00
CA SER A 90 -15.53 -8.62 21.80
C SER A 90 -15.36 -10.15 21.91
N PRO A 91 -15.91 -10.81 22.91
CA PRO A 91 -15.77 -12.25 23.07
C PRO A 91 -16.21 -13.06 21.84
N ASP A 92 -17.23 -12.58 21.13
CA ASP A 92 -17.72 -13.16 19.86
C ASP A 92 -16.87 -12.76 18.62
N GLY A 93 -15.92 -11.83 18.78
CA GLY A 93 -15.02 -11.36 17.73
C GLY A 93 -15.63 -10.41 16.70
N LYS A 94 -16.88 -9.94 16.93
CA LYS A 94 -17.60 -9.12 15.95
C LYS A 94 -17.27 -7.63 16.01
N PHE A 95 -16.78 -7.14 17.14
CA PHE A 95 -16.49 -5.73 17.37
C PHE A 95 -15.09 -5.54 17.94
N GLN A 96 -14.47 -4.42 17.64
CA GLN A 96 -13.33 -3.92 18.39
C GLN A 96 -13.83 -3.29 19.69
N VAL A 97 -13.10 -3.51 20.78
CA VAL A 97 -13.48 -3.01 22.12
C VAL A 97 -12.25 -2.46 22.84
N LYS A 98 -12.48 -1.46 23.69
CA LYS A 98 -11.51 -1.07 24.72
C LYS A 98 -11.79 -1.83 26.01
N ALA A 99 -10.82 -1.89 26.89
CA ALA A 99 -10.95 -2.60 28.16
C ALA A 99 -12.16 -2.15 29.03
N ASN A 100 -12.57 -0.89 28.86
CA ASN A 100 -13.67 -0.29 29.64
C ASN A 100 -15.04 -0.36 28.91
N ASP A 101 -15.08 -0.86 27.67
CA ASP A 101 -16.31 -0.89 26.87
C ASP A 101 -17.18 -2.11 27.17
N ILE A 102 -16.61 -3.13 27.79
CA ILE A 102 -17.29 -4.40 28.09
C ILE A 102 -16.98 -4.88 29.49
N ASN A 103 -17.95 -5.57 30.10
CA ASN A 103 -17.80 -6.19 31.42
C ASN A 103 -17.12 -7.56 31.38
N GLU A 104 -16.95 -8.13 30.19
CA GLU A 104 -16.30 -9.42 29.95
C GLU A 104 -14.85 -9.23 29.51
N LEU A 105 -14.04 -10.30 29.63
CA LEU A 105 -12.67 -10.25 29.15
C LEU A 105 -12.61 -10.18 27.62
N PRO A 106 -11.91 -9.20 27.04
CA PRO A 106 -11.78 -9.09 25.61
C PRO A 106 -10.92 -10.23 25.03
N LYS A 107 -11.29 -10.68 23.86
CA LYS A 107 -10.44 -11.58 23.08
C LYS A 107 -9.28 -10.80 22.47
N ILE A 108 -8.06 -11.14 22.84
CA ILE A 108 -6.87 -10.47 22.35
C ILE A 108 -6.27 -11.27 21.21
N GLU A 109 -6.06 -10.62 20.07
CA GLU A 109 -5.43 -11.23 18.90
C GLU A 109 -4.35 -10.32 18.32
N ASN A 110 -3.27 -10.92 17.80
CA ASN A 110 -2.35 -10.21 16.94
C ASN A 110 -2.90 -10.23 15.52
N ARG A 111 -3.03 -9.07 14.89
CA ARG A 111 -3.51 -8.94 13.51
C ARG A 111 -2.60 -8.07 12.67
N PHE A 112 -2.51 -8.42 11.40
CA PHE A 112 -1.93 -7.57 10.36
C PHE A 112 -2.98 -6.55 9.93
N VAL A 113 -2.72 -5.26 10.19
CA VAL A 113 -3.67 -4.16 10.02
C VAL A 113 -3.04 -3.10 9.14
N LEU A 114 -3.58 -2.93 7.96
CA LEU A 114 -3.13 -1.93 7.01
C LEU A 114 -3.88 -0.60 7.19
N PRO A 115 -3.26 0.55 6.82
CA PRO A 115 -3.98 1.81 6.59
C PRO A 115 -5.10 1.63 5.55
N ALA A 116 -6.08 2.53 5.55
CA ALA A 116 -7.28 2.40 4.70
C ALA A 116 -6.93 2.27 3.21
N ALA A 117 -6.01 3.11 2.73
CA ALA A 117 -5.54 3.08 1.35
C ALA A 117 -4.88 1.75 0.98
N ALA A 118 -3.91 1.32 1.77
CA ALA A 118 -3.18 0.09 1.53
C ALA A 118 -4.11 -1.14 1.63
N GLU A 119 -5.05 -1.12 2.58
CA GLU A 119 -6.04 -2.18 2.76
C GLU A 119 -6.93 -2.36 1.53
N TYR A 120 -7.39 -1.26 0.94
CA TYR A 120 -8.22 -1.29 -0.26
C TYR A 120 -7.56 -2.04 -1.41
N PHE A 121 -6.31 -1.70 -1.73
CA PHE A 121 -5.58 -2.36 -2.81
C PHE A 121 -5.13 -3.78 -2.45
N TYR A 122 -4.72 -3.99 -1.21
CA TYR A 122 -4.24 -5.28 -0.74
C TYR A 122 -5.30 -6.37 -0.83
N LYS A 123 -6.55 -6.07 -0.48
CA LYS A 123 -7.69 -6.99 -0.57
C LYS A 123 -7.95 -7.53 -1.96
N GLN A 124 -7.64 -6.76 -3.00
CA GLN A 124 -7.87 -7.19 -4.39
C GLN A 124 -7.01 -8.40 -4.76
N GLY A 125 -5.80 -8.49 -4.21
CA GLY A 125 -4.88 -9.61 -4.42
C GLY A 125 -4.87 -10.66 -3.31
N HIS A 126 -5.53 -10.39 -2.17
CA HIS A 126 -5.47 -11.20 -0.95
C HIS A 126 -6.87 -11.41 -0.36
N PRO A 127 -7.69 -12.28 -0.96
CA PRO A 127 -9.06 -12.51 -0.49
C PRO A 127 -9.14 -13.11 0.92
N GLU A 128 -8.03 -13.72 1.40
CA GLU A 128 -7.89 -14.23 2.77
C GLU A 128 -7.71 -13.13 3.83
N TYR A 129 -7.38 -11.90 3.41
CA TYR A 129 -7.19 -10.78 4.33
C TYR A 129 -8.49 -10.42 5.04
N LYS A 130 -8.44 -10.39 6.36
CA LYS A 130 -9.59 -10.03 7.21
C LYS A 130 -9.38 -8.63 7.78
N SER A 131 -10.19 -7.69 7.34
CA SER A 131 -10.30 -6.36 7.94
C SER A 131 -10.59 -6.44 9.43
N LEU A 132 -10.25 -5.39 10.15
CA LEU A 132 -10.73 -5.25 11.51
C LEU A 132 -12.25 -5.07 11.52
N PRO A 133 -12.96 -5.67 12.49
CA PRO A 133 -14.36 -5.34 12.73
C PRO A 133 -14.53 -3.86 13.09
N GLN A 134 -15.72 -3.35 12.97
CA GLN A 134 -16.06 -2.02 13.45
C GLN A 134 -15.93 -1.94 14.99
N TRP A 135 -15.78 -0.74 15.48
CA TRP A 135 -15.82 -0.50 16.93
C TRP A 135 -17.23 -0.78 17.48
N LEU A 136 -17.29 -1.20 18.73
CA LEU A 136 -18.57 -1.34 19.43
C LEU A 136 -19.30 0.01 19.36
N PRO A 137 -20.60 0.06 19.01
CA PRO A 137 -21.33 1.32 18.80
C PRO A 137 -21.31 2.30 19.98
N GLU A 138 -21.19 1.79 21.20
CA GLU A 138 -21.11 2.57 22.43
C GLU A 138 -19.67 2.88 22.86
N SER A 139 -18.69 2.47 22.08
CA SER A 139 -17.28 2.69 22.41
C SER A 139 -16.91 4.17 22.29
N THR A 140 -16.14 4.66 23.27
CA THR A 140 -15.53 6.00 23.22
C THR A 140 -14.32 6.08 22.29
N ALA A 141 -14.05 5.02 21.50
CA ALA A 141 -12.98 4.97 20.54
C ALA A 141 -13.25 5.91 19.36
N SER A 142 -12.25 6.68 18.96
CA SER A 142 -12.32 7.45 17.73
C SER A 142 -12.12 6.51 16.53
N ASN A 143 -12.85 6.73 15.44
CA ASN A 143 -12.67 6.06 14.15
C ASN A 143 -11.41 6.56 13.40
N ALA A 144 -10.43 7.12 14.12
CA ALA A 144 -9.19 7.59 13.55
C ALA A 144 -8.46 6.44 12.83
N GLY A 145 -8.14 6.67 11.56
CA GLY A 145 -7.47 5.68 10.72
C GLY A 145 -8.42 4.78 9.91
N GLU A 146 -9.73 4.99 9.97
CA GLU A 146 -10.68 4.35 9.06
C GLU A 146 -10.82 5.10 7.73
N PHE A 147 -10.46 6.38 7.71
CA PHE A 147 -10.51 7.29 6.57
C PHE A 147 -9.13 7.86 6.27
N GLU A 148 -8.81 8.01 4.98
CA GLU A 148 -7.55 8.58 4.50
C GLU A 148 -7.78 9.26 3.16
N ILE A 149 -7.30 10.50 3.02
CA ILE A 149 -7.24 11.19 1.72
C ILE A 149 -6.01 10.70 1.00
N LEU A 150 -6.19 10.16 -0.21
CA LEU A 150 -5.13 9.63 -1.05
C LEU A 150 -4.51 10.70 -1.93
N PHE A 151 -5.36 11.58 -2.46
CA PHE A 151 -4.94 12.68 -3.33
C PHE A 151 -5.94 13.83 -3.26
N PRO A 152 -5.47 15.09 -3.24
CA PRO A 152 -4.07 15.46 -3.01
C PRO A 152 -3.62 15.14 -1.58
N GLU A 153 -2.32 14.88 -1.40
CA GLU A 153 -1.73 14.76 -0.07
C GLU A 153 -1.72 16.11 0.65
N ASP A 154 -1.85 16.11 1.96
CA ASP A 154 -1.83 17.32 2.76
C ASP A 154 -0.57 18.16 2.53
N GLY A 155 -0.74 19.46 2.36
CA GLY A 155 0.34 20.41 2.09
C GLY A 155 0.92 20.37 0.67
N THR A 156 0.35 19.56 -0.25
CA THR A 156 0.78 19.57 -1.66
C THR A 156 0.12 20.70 -2.45
N SER A 157 0.89 21.32 -3.36
CA SER A 157 0.36 22.24 -4.36
C SER A 157 0.18 21.48 -5.67
N VAL A 158 -1.02 21.46 -6.19
CA VAL A 158 -1.35 20.77 -7.45
C VAL A 158 -1.48 21.79 -8.56
N TYR A 159 -0.73 21.57 -9.65
CA TYR A 159 -0.87 22.37 -10.87
C TYR A 159 -2.01 21.82 -11.71
N ILE A 160 -3.00 22.64 -11.99
CA ILE A 160 -4.10 22.29 -12.90
C ILE A 160 -3.78 22.91 -14.27
N PRO A 161 -3.54 22.11 -15.32
CA PRO A 161 -3.23 22.62 -16.64
C PRO A 161 -4.44 23.28 -17.26
N THR A 162 -4.19 24.26 -18.12
CA THR A 162 -5.22 24.86 -18.96
C THR A 162 -5.37 24.01 -20.22
N GLU A 163 -6.59 23.65 -20.57
CA GLU A 163 -6.91 22.91 -21.78
C GLU A 163 -6.76 23.80 -23.03
N LEU A 164 -6.75 23.19 -24.21
CA LEU A 164 -6.56 23.89 -25.48
C LEU A 164 -7.66 24.91 -25.80
N ASP A 165 -8.84 24.72 -25.22
CA ASP A 165 -9.99 25.63 -25.35
C ASP A 165 -9.96 26.79 -24.34
N GLY A 166 -8.91 26.86 -23.50
CA GLY A 166 -8.76 27.87 -22.46
C GLY A 166 -9.48 27.59 -21.14
N SER A 167 -10.18 26.46 -21.02
CA SER A 167 -10.76 26.01 -19.75
C SER A 167 -9.67 25.45 -18.82
N PHE A 168 -9.91 25.46 -17.52
CA PHE A 168 -9.06 24.75 -16.59
C PHE A 168 -9.35 23.25 -16.64
N GLY A 169 -8.31 22.46 -16.63
CA GLY A 169 -8.40 21.01 -16.42
C GLY A 169 -9.08 20.70 -15.08
N ALA A 170 -9.38 19.45 -14.84
CA ALA A 170 -10.01 19.02 -13.61
C ALA A 170 -9.02 18.23 -12.74
N LEU A 171 -9.11 18.45 -11.44
CA LEU A 171 -8.47 17.61 -10.44
C LEU A 171 -9.45 16.50 -10.04
N VAL A 172 -8.95 15.29 -9.86
CA VAL A 172 -9.72 14.20 -9.24
C VAL A 172 -9.18 13.97 -7.83
N ALA A 173 -9.94 14.38 -6.82
CA ALA A 173 -9.62 14.07 -5.43
C ALA A 173 -10.01 12.62 -5.13
N GLU A 174 -9.18 11.94 -4.34
CA GLU A 174 -9.36 10.54 -3.99
C GLU A 174 -9.26 10.32 -2.48
N ALA A 175 -10.11 9.45 -1.96
CA ALA A 175 -10.07 9.03 -0.56
C ALA A 175 -10.33 7.53 -0.42
N ALA A 176 -9.88 6.96 0.69
CA ALA A 176 -10.17 5.59 1.06
C ALA A 176 -10.86 5.52 2.42
N HIS A 177 -11.82 4.61 2.56
CA HIS A 177 -12.48 4.29 3.82
C HIS A 177 -12.51 2.78 4.03
N LYS A 178 -12.25 2.30 5.26
CA LYS A 178 -12.23 0.87 5.58
C LYS A 178 -13.60 0.22 5.48
N ASN A 179 -14.66 0.97 5.78
CA ASN A 179 -16.03 0.53 5.59
C ASN A 179 -16.47 0.80 4.14
N PRO A 180 -16.75 -0.24 3.32
CA PRO A 180 -17.15 -0.07 1.93
C PRO A 180 -18.53 0.60 1.77
N ASP A 181 -19.35 0.60 2.82
CA ASP A 181 -20.66 1.24 2.82
C ASP A 181 -20.65 2.69 3.29
N ALA A 182 -19.48 3.21 3.68
CA ALA A 182 -19.35 4.61 4.09
C ALA A 182 -19.70 5.55 2.94
N VAL A 183 -20.34 6.67 3.29
CA VAL A 183 -20.57 7.78 2.39
C VAL A 183 -19.63 8.89 2.78
N ILE A 184 -18.81 9.35 1.81
CA ILE A 184 -17.92 10.49 2.00
C ILE A 184 -18.57 11.71 1.37
N TYR A 185 -18.68 12.78 2.13
CA TYR A 185 -19.15 14.08 1.68
C TYR A 185 -17.94 14.95 1.38
N TRP A 186 -17.95 15.59 0.22
CA TRP A 186 -16.86 16.41 -0.27
C TRP A 186 -17.23 17.89 -0.16
N ASP A 187 -16.35 18.65 0.41
CA ASP A 187 -16.44 20.10 0.56
C ASP A 187 -15.11 20.71 0.14
N LEU A 188 -15.17 21.82 -0.59
CA LEU A 188 -14.02 22.60 -0.99
C LEU A 188 -14.26 24.05 -0.58
N ASP A 189 -13.47 24.55 0.34
CA ASP A 189 -13.52 25.94 0.82
C ASP A 189 -14.93 26.39 1.32
N GLY A 190 -15.69 25.45 1.89
CA GLY A 190 -17.05 25.70 2.38
C GLY A 190 -18.15 25.50 1.33
N GLU A 191 -17.80 25.08 0.13
CA GLU A 191 -18.76 24.73 -0.92
C GLU A 191 -18.91 23.21 -1.02
N TYR A 192 -20.14 22.73 -0.85
CA TYR A 192 -20.45 21.30 -0.96
C TYR A 192 -20.41 20.85 -2.42
N LEU A 193 -19.50 19.90 -2.73
CA LEU A 193 -19.31 19.37 -4.08
C LEU A 193 -20.15 18.13 -4.36
N GLY A 194 -20.47 17.34 -3.35
CA GLY A 194 -21.21 16.10 -3.52
C GLY A 194 -20.86 15.02 -2.52
N SER A 195 -21.38 13.83 -2.74
CA SER A 195 -21.05 12.65 -1.94
C SER A 195 -20.72 11.46 -2.81
N THR A 196 -19.84 10.58 -2.29
CA THR A 196 -19.42 9.35 -2.98
C THR A 196 -19.60 8.14 -2.07
N LYS A 197 -19.91 6.99 -2.67
CA LYS A 197 -20.01 5.69 -2.00
C LYS A 197 -19.21 4.66 -2.78
N ALA A 198 -18.54 3.75 -2.11
CA ALA A 198 -17.71 2.67 -2.64
C ALA A 198 -16.42 3.16 -3.32
N TYR A 199 -16.51 3.95 -4.38
CA TYR A 199 -15.38 4.63 -5.02
C TYR A 199 -15.39 6.10 -4.61
N HIS A 200 -14.42 6.48 -3.80
CA HIS A 200 -14.36 7.83 -3.26
C HIS A 200 -13.43 8.68 -4.12
N GLN A 201 -13.90 9.00 -5.32
CA GLN A 201 -13.27 9.93 -6.26
C GLN A 201 -14.24 11.07 -6.55
N MET A 202 -13.75 12.31 -6.43
CA MET A 202 -14.50 13.52 -6.70
C MET A 202 -13.74 14.39 -7.69
N LYS A 203 -14.40 14.76 -8.79
CA LYS A 203 -13.86 15.71 -9.75
C LYS A 203 -14.09 17.13 -9.23
N ILE A 204 -13.03 17.89 -9.15
CA ILE A 204 -12.98 19.27 -8.69
C ILE A 204 -12.56 20.19 -9.83
#